data_75c866a4f36fef7c27708c88f3185559
#
_entry.id   75c866a4f36fef7c27708c88f3185559
#
_cell.length_a   1.000
_cell.length_b   1.000
_cell.length_c   1.000
_cell.angle_alpha   90.00
_cell.angle_beta   90.00
_cell.angle_gamma   90.00
#
_symmetry.space_group_name_H-M   'P 1'
#
loop_
_entity.id
_entity.type
_entity.pdbx_description
1 polymer ?
#
loop_
_entity_poly.entity_id
_entity_poly.type
_entity_poly.pdbx_seq_one_letter_code
_entity_poly.pdbx_strand_id
1 'polypeptide(L)'
;MSLDNEPIYTGGCQCGAVRFRVEGALGDASICHCRMCQKAFGNFYAPLVSVRDAQFRWTRGEPKRFRSSNHVLRGFCGECGTPLTFEAPENSIAGIALAIGAFDHPEEIAPQIQWGIEARLPYVDGLHELPGHDTMEDVPAAGYLATLVSYQHPDHDTDQWPPKDASR
;
A
#
# COMPACT_ATOMS: atom_id res chain seq x y z
N MET A 1 29.20 -6.24 -17.96
CA MET A 1 28.01 -6.50 -17.15
C MET A 1 27.07 -5.33 -17.38
N SER A 2 25.96 -5.57 -18.07
CA SER A 2 25.00 -4.52 -18.44
C SER A 2 24.31 -4.03 -17.18
N LEU A 3 24.40 -2.73 -16.91
CA LEU A 3 23.77 -2.05 -15.76
C LEU A 3 22.30 -1.67 -16.02
N ASP A 4 21.66 -2.28 -17.02
CA ASP A 4 20.49 -1.68 -17.67
C ASP A 4 19.17 -2.39 -17.44
N ASN A 5 18.96 -3.12 -16.33
CA ASN A 5 17.62 -3.67 -16.10
C ASN A 5 17.30 -3.99 -14.62
N GLU A 6 17.59 -3.07 -13.72
CA GLU A 6 17.03 -3.20 -12.37
C GLU A 6 15.53 -2.94 -12.39
N PRO A 7 14.73 -3.76 -11.70
CA PRO A 7 13.29 -3.56 -11.66
C PRO A 7 12.93 -2.19 -11.06
N ILE A 8 11.91 -1.57 -11.60
CA ILE A 8 11.40 -0.29 -11.16
C ILE A 8 9.95 -0.48 -10.74
N TYR A 9 9.64 -0.04 -9.54
CA TYR A 9 8.30 -0.06 -8.98
C TYR A 9 7.84 1.36 -8.67
N THR A 10 6.60 1.67 -9.01
CA THR A 10 5.95 2.93 -8.68
C THR A 10 4.70 2.69 -7.86
N GLY A 11 4.24 3.74 -7.19
CA GLY A 11 3.04 3.66 -6.38
C GLY A 11 2.74 4.98 -5.68
N GLY A 12 1.70 4.97 -4.86
CA GLY A 12 1.30 6.14 -4.10
C GLY A 12 -0.03 5.98 -3.39
N CYS A 13 -0.56 7.08 -2.92
CA CYS A 13 -1.85 7.11 -2.24
C CYS A 13 -3.01 7.13 -3.24
N GLN A 14 -4.20 6.75 -2.77
CA GLN A 14 -5.41 6.71 -3.58
C GLN A 14 -5.69 8.03 -4.33
N CYS A 15 -5.44 9.18 -3.71
CA CYS A 15 -5.71 10.47 -4.35
C CYS A 15 -4.54 11.03 -5.18
N GLY A 16 -3.38 10.35 -5.24
CA GLY A 16 -2.22 10.77 -6.01
C GLY A 16 -1.43 11.96 -5.45
N ALA A 17 -1.79 12.48 -4.27
CA ALA A 17 -1.05 13.58 -3.63
C ALA A 17 0.35 13.15 -3.17
N VAL A 18 0.53 11.87 -2.86
CA VAL A 18 1.81 11.27 -2.47
C VAL A 18 2.12 10.14 -3.44
N ARG A 19 3.29 10.20 -4.08
CA ARG A 19 3.78 9.19 -5.00
C ARG A 19 5.22 8.81 -4.66
N PHE A 20 5.58 7.57 -4.95
CA PHE A 20 6.92 7.05 -4.71
C PHE A 20 7.44 6.22 -5.88
N ARG A 21 8.76 6.01 -5.88
CA ARG A 21 9.46 5.14 -6.80
C ARG A 21 10.50 4.33 -6.02
N VAL A 22 10.62 3.07 -6.34
CA VAL A 22 11.66 2.14 -5.85
C VAL A 22 12.42 1.61 -7.05
N GLU A 23 13.74 1.62 -6.98
CA GLU A 23 14.64 1.08 -8.01
C GLU A 23 15.48 -0.05 -7.41
N GLY A 24 15.55 -1.18 -8.10
CA GLY A 24 16.22 -2.39 -7.65
C GLY A 24 15.27 -3.40 -6.99
N ALA A 25 15.84 -4.48 -6.46
CA ALA A 25 15.08 -5.58 -5.88
C ALA A 25 14.39 -5.17 -4.57
N LEU A 26 13.11 -5.51 -4.46
CA LEU A 26 12.37 -5.43 -3.19
C LEU A 26 12.92 -6.45 -2.20
N GLY A 27 12.82 -6.12 -0.91
CA GLY A 27 13.09 -7.05 0.18
C GLY A 27 11.89 -7.97 0.48
N ASP A 28 11.84 -8.47 1.73
CA ASP A 28 10.79 -9.39 2.15
C ASP A 28 9.40 -8.74 2.08
N ALA A 29 8.49 -9.41 1.36
CA ALA A 29 7.07 -9.10 1.36
C ALA A 29 6.35 -9.94 2.41
N SER A 30 5.54 -9.31 3.24
CA SER A 30 4.93 -9.95 4.41
C SER A 30 3.54 -9.40 4.73
N ILE A 31 2.79 -10.15 5.55
CA ILE A 31 1.60 -9.64 6.22
C ILE A 31 1.82 -9.67 7.73
N CYS A 32 1.40 -8.62 8.43
CA CYS A 32 1.52 -8.53 9.87
C CYS A 32 0.13 -8.48 10.54
N HIS A 33 -0.14 -9.47 11.39
CA HIS A 33 -1.42 -9.62 12.11
C HIS A 33 -1.46 -8.91 13.46
N CYS A 34 -0.37 -8.29 13.92
CA CYS A 34 -0.39 -7.65 15.24
C CYS A 34 -1.45 -6.53 15.31
N ARG A 35 -1.98 -6.30 16.51
CA ARG A 35 -3.10 -5.36 16.69
C ARG A 35 -2.78 -3.94 16.23
N MET A 36 -1.53 -3.48 16.38
CA MET A 36 -1.10 -2.17 15.89
C MET A 36 -1.19 -2.08 14.35
N CYS A 37 -0.78 -3.14 13.66
CA CYS A 37 -0.87 -3.21 12.19
C CYS A 37 -2.31 -3.25 11.71
N GLN A 38 -3.16 -4.05 12.35
CA GLN A 38 -4.60 -4.06 12.05
C GLN A 38 -5.22 -2.67 12.18
N LYS A 39 -4.93 -1.96 13.29
CA LYS A 39 -5.46 -0.61 13.51
C LYS A 39 -4.92 0.42 12.52
N ALA A 40 -3.63 0.34 12.20
CA ALA A 40 -2.99 1.29 11.28
C ALA A 40 -3.50 1.18 9.85
N PHE A 41 -3.90 -0.01 9.43
CA PHE A 41 -4.42 -0.27 8.08
C PHE A 41 -5.95 -0.34 8.01
N GLY A 42 -6.65 -0.35 9.17
CA GLY A 42 -8.10 -0.57 9.20
C GLY A 42 -8.49 -1.89 8.55
N ASN A 43 -7.64 -2.93 8.69
CA ASN A 43 -7.75 -4.21 8.00
C ASN A 43 -7.44 -5.38 8.95
N PHE A 44 -7.58 -6.59 8.48
CA PHE A 44 -7.28 -7.82 9.22
C PHE A 44 -5.79 -8.03 9.45
N TYR A 45 -4.96 -7.45 8.63
CA TYR A 45 -3.50 -7.42 8.67
C TYR A 45 -2.94 -6.22 7.90
N ALA A 46 -1.64 -5.98 8.03
CA ALA A 46 -0.92 -5.00 7.22
C ALA A 46 -0.05 -5.73 6.18
N PRO A 47 -0.34 -5.62 4.88
CA PRO A 47 0.53 -6.11 3.83
C PRO A 47 1.67 -5.11 3.58
N LEU A 48 2.90 -5.54 3.77
CA LEU A 48 4.09 -4.69 3.73
C LEU A 48 5.21 -5.37 2.94
N VAL A 49 5.98 -4.58 2.20
CA VAL A 49 7.22 -5.02 1.55
C VAL A 49 8.37 -4.13 1.98
N SER A 50 9.48 -4.73 2.38
CA SER A 50 10.70 -4.00 2.76
C SER A 50 11.34 -3.35 1.55
N VAL A 51 11.83 -2.10 1.72
CA VAL A 51 12.65 -1.40 0.73
C VAL A 51 13.93 -0.92 1.39
N ARG A 52 15.00 -0.83 0.61
CA ARG A 52 16.25 -0.23 1.07
C ARG A 52 16.20 1.27 0.81
N ASP A 53 16.68 2.08 1.76
CA ASP A 53 16.64 3.54 1.67
C ASP A 53 17.30 4.07 0.39
N ALA A 54 18.38 3.43 -0.06
CA ALA A 54 19.10 3.79 -1.29
C ALA A 54 18.27 3.55 -2.57
N GLN A 55 17.18 2.80 -2.52
CA GLN A 55 16.33 2.41 -3.65
C GLN A 55 15.02 3.19 -3.68
N PHE A 56 14.68 3.89 -2.61
CA PHE A 56 13.38 4.49 -2.39
C PHE A 56 13.44 6.02 -2.40
N ARG A 57 12.50 6.65 -3.09
CA ARG A 57 12.28 8.09 -3.02
C ARG A 57 10.81 8.47 -3.24
N TRP A 58 10.41 9.57 -2.63
CA TRP A 58 9.15 10.23 -2.96
C TRP A 58 9.29 10.98 -4.29
N THR A 59 8.35 10.78 -5.20
CA THR A 59 8.32 11.46 -6.52
C THR A 59 7.31 12.59 -6.55
N ARG A 60 6.34 12.56 -5.64
CA ARG A 60 5.36 13.65 -5.43
C ARG A 60 4.94 13.67 -3.98
N GLY A 61 4.89 14.86 -3.38
CA GLY A 61 4.48 15.09 -2.00
C GLY A 61 5.25 14.24 -0.98
N GLU A 62 4.79 14.27 0.26
CA GLU A 62 5.33 13.45 1.33
C GLU A 62 4.20 13.00 2.27
N PRO A 63 4.29 11.81 2.89
CA PRO A 63 3.29 11.37 3.86
C PRO A 63 3.35 12.20 5.14
N LYS A 64 2.21 12.37 5.79
CA LYS A 64 2.17 12.67 7.22
C LYS A 64 2.60 11.43 8.01
N ARG A 65 3.17 11.66 9.19
CA ARG A 65 3.69 10.59 10.04
C ARG A 65 3.02 10.60 11.41
N PHE A 66 2.59 9.43 11.83
CA PHE A 66 2.09 9.17 13.18
C PHE A 66 3.09 8.31 13.95
N ARG A 67 3.47 8.75 15.14
CA ARG A 67 4.32 7.95 16.05
C ARG A 67 3.47 6.85 16.68
N SER A 68 3.55 5.68 16.08
CA SER A 68 2.76 4.50 16.46
C SER A 68 3.31 3.80 17.72
N SER A 69 4.61 3.98 18.00
CA SER A 69 5.27 3.52 19.22
C SER A 69 6.53 4.36 19.49
N ASN A 70 7.27 4.03 20.56
CA ASN A 70 8.58 4.64 20.82
C ASN A 70 9.61 4.36 19.71
N HIS A 71 9.41 3.35 18.87
CA HIS A 71 10.35 2.94 17.81
C HIS A 71 9.82 3.18 16.39
N VAL A 72 8.51 3.26 16.18
CA VAL A 72 7.91 3.18 14.85
C VAL A 72 7.12 4.43 14.50
N LEU A 73 7.40 4.97 13.32
CA LEU A 73 6.54 5.92 12.63
C LEU A 73 5.73 5.20 11.54
N ARG A 74 4.55 5.71 11.27
CA ARG A 74 3.70 5.25 10.17
C ARG A 74 3.34 6.41 9.28
N GLY A 75 3.71 6.30 8.01
CA GLY A 75 3.38 7.29 7.00
C GLY A 75 2.02 7.01 6.38
N PHE A 76 1.26 8.08 6.15
CA PHE A 76 -0.04 8.02 5.49
C PHE A 76 -0.27 9.31 4.70
N CYS A 77 -1.10 9.24 3.68
CA CYS A 77 -1.49 10.44 2.93
C CYS A 77 -2.33 11.36 3.81
N GLY A 78 -1.91 12.62 3.93
CA GLY A 78 -2.65 13.61 4.71
C GLY A 78 -3.97 14.06 4.09
N GLU A 79 -4.19 13.77 2.80
CA GLU A 79 -5.40 14.17 2.06
C GLU A 79 -6.47 13.06 2.02
N CYS A 80 -6.07 11.82 1.72
CA CYS A 80 -7.02 10.71 1.55
C CYS A 80 -6.89 9.61 2.61
N GLY A 81 -5.88 9.67 3.49
CA GLY A 81 -5.71 8.71 4.58
C GLY A 81 -5.07 7.39 4.19
N THR A 82 -4.71 7.16 2.92
CA THR A 82 -4.06 5.92 2.49
C THR A 82 -2.82 5.63 3.33
N PRO A 83 -2.71 4.48 4.03
CA PRO A 83 -1.50 4.08 4.71
C PRO A 83 -0.41 3.76 3.69
N LEU A 84 0.82 4.26 3.92
CA LEU A 84 1.91 4.17 2.96
C LEU A 84 3.14 3.47 3.52
N THR A 85 3.56 3.80 4.76
CA THR A 85 4.83 3.30 5.30
C THR A 85 4.71 2.73 6.71
N PHE A 86 5.60 1.80 6.97
CA PHE A 86 6.09 1.42 8.29
C PHE A 86 7.56 1.82 8.34
N GLU A 87 7.93 2.72 9.26
CA GLU A 87 9.28 3.27 9.37
C GLU A 87 9.84 2.91 10.76
N ALA A 88 10.78 1.98 10.78
CA ALA A 88 11.55 1.63 11.97
C ALA A 88 12.89 2.40 11.98
N PRO A 89 13.61 2.47 13.12
CA PRO A 89 14.93 3.11 13.15
C PRO A 89 15.89 2.51 12.12
N GLU A 90 16.75 3.35 11.53
CA GLU A 90 17.69 2.98 10.47
C GLU A 90 18.59 1.78 10.84
N ASN A 91 18.92 1.63 12.11
CA ASN A 91 19.74 0.52 12.62
C ASN A 91 18.92 -0.73 12.97
N SER A 92 17.61 -0.73 12.70
CA SER A 92 16.76 -1.89 12.92
C SER A 92 16.73 -2.81 11.69
N ILE A 93 16.46 -4.10 11.93
CA ILE A 93 16.30 -5.09 10.85
C ILE A 93 15.10 -4.72 9.94
N ALA A 94 14.11 -4.02 10.47
CA ALA A 94 12.88 -3.72 9.76
C ALA A 94 12.98 -2.55 8.77
N GLY A 95 13.89 -1.57 8.99
CA GLY A 95 14.06 -0.43 8.11
C GLY A 95 12.75 0.27 7.72
N ILE A 96 12.62 0.59 6.44
CA ILE A 96 11.37 1.10 5.85
C ILE A 96 10.67 -0.02 5.07
N ALA A 97 9.36 -0.15 5.28
CA ALA A 97 8.50 -1.00 4.48
C ALA A 97 7.32 -0.20 3.93
N LEU A 98 6.95 -0.48 2.68
CA LEU A 98 5.84 0.15 1.98
C LEU A 98 4.60 -0.75 2.00
N ALA A 99 3.43 -0.15 2.03
CA ALA A 99 2.16 -0.84 1.89
C ALA A 99 2.05 -1.47 0.49
N ILE A 100 1.85 -2.77 0.40
CA ILE A 100 1.79 -3.48 -0.91
C ILE A 100 0.64 -2.93 -1.76
N GLY A 101 -0.53 -2.71 -1.18
CA GLY A 101 -1.68 -2.15 -1.90
C GLY A 101 -1.52 -0.69 -2.37
N ALA A 102 -0.40 -0.02 -2.05
CA ALA A 102 -0.09 1.32 -2.54
C ALA A 102 0.81 1.30 -3.78
N PHE A 103 1.30 0.15 -4.22
CA PHE A 103 2.01 0.01 -5.50
C PHE A 103 1.03 0.04 -6.67
N ASP A 104 1.50 0.48 -7.82
CA ASP A 104 0.69 0.52 -9.05
C ASP A 104 0.41 -0.91 -9.58
N HIS A 105 1.34 -1.86 -9.32
CA HIS A 105 1.23 -3.27 -9.67
C HIS A 105 1.41 -4.17 -8.44
N PRO A 106 0.45 -4.18 -7.49
CA PRO A 106 0.56 -4.97 -6.26
C PRO A 106 0.54 -6.48 -6.50
N GLU A 107 -0.01 -6.94 -7.62
CA GLU A 107 -0.03 -8.34 -8.05
C GLU A 107 1.36 -8.94 -8.26
N GLU A 108 2.37 -8.10 -8.49
CA GLU A 108 3.76 -8.52 -8.63
C GLU A 108 4.46 -8.75 -7.28
N ILE A 109 3.82 -8.38 -6.16
CA ILE A 109 4.43 -8.35 -4.82
C ILE A 109 3.69 -9.29 -3.88
N ALA A 110 3.83 -10.58 -4.10
CA ALA A 110 3.17 -11.59 -3.27
C ALA A 110 3.84 -11.71 -1.88
N PRO A 111 3.08 -11.60 -0.77
CA PRO A 111 3.61 -11.86 0.56
C PRO A 111 4.07 -13.30 0.72
N GLN A 112 5.21 -13.49 1.40
CA GLN A 112 5.83 -14.80 1.62
C GLN A 112 5.94 -15.17 3.10
N ILE A 113 5.73 -14.22 4.00
CA ILE A 113 5.90 -14.37 5.45
C ILE A 113 4.71 -13.75 6.19
N GLN A 114 4.33 -14.35 7.30
CA GLN A 114 3.34 -13.82 8.23
C GLN A 114 4.00 -13.49 9.58
N TRP A 115 3.71 -12.31 10.10
CA TRP A 115 4.16 -11.86 11.42
C TRP A 115 2.98 -11.65 12.38
N GLY A 116 3.23 -11.81 13.69
CA GLY A 116 2.22 -11.56 14.71
C GLY A 116 1.03 -12.51 14.63
N ILE A 117 1.28 -13.77 14.28
CA ILE A 117 0.24 -14.80 14.07
C ILE A 117 -0.54 -15.11 15.36
N GLU A 118 0.03 -14.82 16.53
CA GLU A 118 -0.65 -14.93 17.84
C GLU A 118 -1.82 -13.96 17.99
N ALA A 119 -1.84 -12.88 17.19
CA ALA A 119 -2.93 -11.89 17.15
C ALA A 119 -3.80 -12.00 15.90
N ARG A 120 -3.61 -13.04 15.09
CA ARG A 120 -4.41 -13.28 13.88
C ARG A 120 -5.87 -13.49 14.24
N LEU A 121 -6.75 -12.77 13.56
CA LEU A 121 -8.18 -12.92 13.77
C LEU A 121 -8.66 -14.30 13.33
N PRO A 122 -9.52 -14.98 14.10
CA PRO A 122 -9.82 -16.41 13.91
C PRO A 122 -10.50 -16.74 12.57
N TYR A 123 -11.10 -15.77 11.92
CA TYR A 123 -11.78 -15.94 10.63
C TYR A 123 -10.88 -15.72 9.40
N VAL A 124 -9.63 -15.24 9.60
CA VAL A 124 -8.74 -14.90 8.48
C VAL A 124 -8.39 -16.12 7.63
N ASP A 125 -8.24 -17.29 8.26
CA ASP A 125 -7.92 -18.52 7.55
C ASP A 125 -9.03 -18.99 6.61
N GLY A 126 -10.28 -18.65 6.90
CA GLY A 126 -11.46 -19.02 6.10
C GLY A 126 -11.90 -17.95 5.10
N LEU A 127 -11.18 -16.85 4.94
CA LEU A 127 -11.63 -15.77 4.02
C LEU A 127 -11.77 -16.26 2.58
N HIS A 128 -10.94 -17.19 2.14
CA HIS A 128 -10.97 -17.74 0.79
C HIS A 128 -12.14 -18.70 0.55
N GLU A 129 -12.83 -19.13 1.61
CA GLU A 129 -14.01 -20.00 1.56
C GLU A 129 -15.33 -19.21 1.51
N LEU A 130 -15.27 -17.88 1.68
CA LEU A 130 -16.45 -17.03 1.60
C LEU A 130 -17.06 -17.08 0.19
N PRO A 131 -18.39 -17.09 0.07
CA PRO A 131 -19.04 -16.99 -1.24
C PRO A 131 -18.54 -15.77 -2.00
N GLY A 132 -18.03 -15.98 -3.21
CA GLY A 132 -17.58 -14.93 -4.12
C GLY A 132 -18.68 -14.53 -5.07
N HIS A 133 -18.80 -13.24 -5.36
CA HIS A 133 -19.71 -12.68 -6.35
C HIS A 133 -18.94 -11.76 -7.27
N ASP A 134 -19.17 -11.85 -8.57
CA ASP A 134 -18.74 -10.80 -9.49
C ASP A 134 -19.61 -9.55 -9.24
N THR A 135 -18.98 -8.41 -9.14
CA THR A 135 -19.67 -7.15 -8.84
C THR A 135 -20.74 -6.80 -9.88
N MET A 136 -20.55 -7.23 -11.13
CA MET A 136 -21.49 -6.97 -12.22
C MET A 136 -22.66 -7.95 -12.28
N GLU A 137 -22.61 -9.06 -11.55
CA GLU A 137 -23.73 -10.02 -11.44
C GLU A 137 -24.82 -9.51 -10.49
N ASP A 138 -24.48 -8.61 -9.55
CA ASP A 138 -25.46 -7.95 -8.69
C ASP A 138 -26.08 -6.74 -9.43
N VAL A 139 -27.31 -6.91 -9.92
CA VAL A 139 -27.99 -5.88 -10.73
C VAL A 139 -28.09 -4.52 -10.03
N PRO A 140 -28.46 -4.40 -8.73
CA PRO A 140 -28.41 -3.15 -8.00
C PRO A 140 -26.99 -2.53 -7.94
N ALA A 141 -25.96 -3.33 -7.66
CA ALA A 141 -24.58 -2.88 -7.61
C ALA A 141 -24.09 -2.44 -8.99
N ALA A 142 -24.37 -3.19 -10.05
CA ALA A 142 -24.04 -2.85 -11.43
C ALA A 142 -24.64 -1.51 -11.85
N GLY A 143 -25.92 -1.27 -11.51
CA GLY A 143 -26.60 0.01 -11.76
C GLY A 143 -25.94 1.20 -11.06
N TYR A 144 -25.52 1.01 -9.81
CA TYR A 144 -24.78 2.03 -9.05
C TYR A 144 -23.40 2.28 -9.67
N LEU A 145 -22.64 1.23 -9.98
CA LEU A 145 -21.29 1.32 -10.54
C LEU A 145 -21.26 1.97 -11.91
N ALA A 146 -22.32 1.80 -12.73
CA ALA A 146 -22.42 2.46 -14.03
C ALA A 146 -22.43 4.00 -13.94
N THR A 147 -22.77 4.55 -12.79
CA THR A 147 -22.79 6.00 -12.52
C THR A 147 -21.60 6.49 -11.70
N LEU A 148 -20.72 5.57 -11.26
CA LEU A 148 -19.59 5.89 -10.40
C LEU A 148 -18.51 6.66 -11.17
N VAL A 149 -18.09 7.78 -10.61
CA VAL A 149 -16.90 8.52 -11.06
C VAL A 149 -15.80 8.31 -10.03
N SER A 150 -14.75 7.58 -10.42
CA SER A 150 -13.61 7.36 -9.53
C SER A 150 -12.70 8.58 -9.50
N TYR A 151 -12.31 9.00 -8.30
CA TYR A 151 -11.27 10.02 -8.06
C TYR A 151 -9.93 9.38 -7.66
N GLN A 152 -9.79 8.08 -7.86
CA GLN A 152 -8.54 7.37 -7.64
C GLN A 152 -7.50 7.80 -8.68
N HIS A 153 -6.25 7.97 -8.22
CA HIS A 153 -5.12 8.16 -9.11
C HIS A 153 -4.93 6.90 -9.98
N PRO A 154 -4.65 7.03 -11.28
CA PRO A 154 -4.36 5.86 -12.11
C PRO A 154 -3.09 5.13 -11.63
N ASP A 155 -3.01 3.83 -11.94
CA ASP A 155 -1.90 2.96 -11.54
C ASP A 155 -0.67 3.14 -12.44
N HIS A 156 -0.23 4.40 -12.58
CA HIS A 156 1.00 4.83 -13.27
C HIS A 156 1.35 6.27 -12.88
N ASP A 157 2.58 6.69 -13.11
CA ASP A 157 2.99 8.06 -12.88
C ASP A 157 2.30 9.04 -13.84
N THR A 158 1.95 10.22 -13.33
CA THR A 158 1.33 11.31 -14.09
C THR A 158 2.11 12.60 -13.90
N ASP A 159 2.23 13.40 -14.96
CA ASP A 159 2.90 14.72 -14.89
C ASP A 159 2.11 15.71 -14.03
N GLN A 160 0.78 15.64 -14.10
CA GLN A 160 -0.14 16.50 -13.34
C GLN A 160 -1.26 15.67 -12.72
N TRP A 161 -1.54 15.95 -11.43
CA TRP A 161 -2.66 15.36 -10.70
C TRP A 161 -3.09 16.27 -9.54
N PRO A 162 -4.37 16.41 -9.28
CA PRO A 162 -5.50 15.95 -10.10
C PRO A 162 -5.52 16.59 -11.47
N PRO A 163 -6.23 16.00 -12.43
CA PRO A 163 -6.48 16.66 -13.72
C PRO A 163 -7.10 18.03 -13.50
N LYS A 164 -6.79 19.01 -14.37
CA LYS A 164 -7.26 20.40 -14.21
C LYS A 164 -8.78 20.53 -14.10
N ASP A 165 -9.52 19.58 -14.66
CA ASP A 165 -10.99 19.56 -14.69
C ASP A 165 -11.64 18.75 -13.56
N ALA A 166 -10.84 18.14 -12.67
CA ALA A 166 -11.34 17.43 -11.51
C ALA A 166 -11.67 18.43 -10.39
N SER A 167 -12.91 18.90 -10.34
CA SER A 167 -13.44 19.61 -9.17
C SER A 167 -13.57 18.61 -8.01
N ARG A 168 -12.77 18.78 -6.95
CA ARG A 168 -12.92 18.09 -5.68
C ARG A 168 -13.88 18.84 -4.78
#